data_4441cca876841ecf12f00130cec41f00
#
_entry.id   4441cca876841ecf12f00130cec41f00
#
_cell.length_a   1.000
_cell.length_b   1.000
_cell.length_c   1.000
_cell.angle_alpha   90.00
_cell.angle_beta   90.00
_cell.angle_gamma   90.00
#
_symmetry.space_group_name_H-M   'P 1'
#
loop_
_entity.id
_entity.type
_entity.pdbx_description
1 polymer ?
#
loop_
_entity_poly.entity_id
_entity_poly.type
_entity_poly.pdbx_seq_one_letter_code
_entity_poly.pdbx_strand_id
1 'polypeptide(L)'
;MKLKSVIATLAVATLALAGCSVDRSGDQADRPTIRIGYQSFPSGDLIVKNSRWLEEKLPNYNIKWTKFDSGADVNTAFIAKELDFGALGSSPVARGLSAPLNIPYKVAFVLDVAGDNEALVARNGSGINTIAELKGKRIGTPFASTAHYSLLAALSQNGLSANDVQLVDLQPQAILAAFDRGDIDAAYSWLPTLDQLRKNGKDLITSRQLAKDGKPTLDLGAVSDEFASAHPDVVDTWRQQEAHALKLIHDDPAAAAKAIAAEIGLSPDEVAGQLKQGVYLTPEQVASPEWLGSEGKPGNIAVNLQSASQFLADQKQIPSAAPLQTFQDAVYTKGLPGAITQ
;
A
#
# COMPACT_ATOMS: atom_id res chain seq x y z
N MET A 1 -25.22 81.71 -5.69
CA MET A 1 -24.30 82.59 -4.92
C MET A 1 -22.99 81.81 -4.68
N LYS A 2 -21.90 82.38 -5.08
CA LYS A 2 -20.56 81.79 -5.13
C LYS A 2 -19.98 81.78 -3.70
N LEU A 3 -19.29 80.65 -3.34
CA LEU A 3 -18.21 80.80 -2.34
C LEU A 3 -17.05 79.87 -2.67
N LYS A 4 -15.89 80.50 -2.60
CA LYS A 4 -14.62 80.02 -3.16
C LYS A 4 -13.85 79.15 -2.15
N SER A 5 -13.08 78.24 -2.73
CA SER A 5 -12.05 77.41 -2.17
C SER A 5 -10.97 78.13 -1.40
N VAL A 6 -10.38 77.48 -0.38
CA VAL A 6 -9.00 77.72 0.03
C VAL A 6 -8.37 76.30 0.29
N ILE A 7 -7.32 76.00 -0.46
CA ILE A 7 -6.45 74.90 -0.32
C ILE A 7 -5.35 75.24 0.67
N ALA A 8 -5.15 74.43 1.67
CA ALA A 8 -3.94 74.42 2.48
C ALA A 8 -3.20 73.09 2.38
N THR A 9 -2.06 73.15 1.73
CA THR A 9 -1.17 72.00 1.52
C THR A 9 -0.29 71.84 2.77
N LEU A 10 -0.40 70.70 3.45
CA LEU A 10 0.55 70.29 4.48
C LEU A 10 1.31 69.07 4.00
N ALA A 11 2.58 69.21 3.71
CA ALA A 11 3.51 68.11 3.39
C ALA A 11 3.97 67.47 4.69
N VAL A 12 3.64 66.21 4.90
CA VAL A 12 4.22 65.34 5.94
C VAL A 12 5.12 64.35 5.27
N ALA A 13 6.43 64.48 5.52
CA ALA A 13 7.44 63.50 5.11
C ALA A 13 7.38 62.31 6.08
N THR A 14 6.92 61.15 5.61
CA THR A 14 7.04 59.88 6.33
C THR A 14 8.24 59.11 5.82
N LEU A 15 9.26 58.96 6.70
CA LEU A 15 10.36 58.00 6.49
C LEU A 15 9.78 56.59 6.46
N ALA A 16 9.88 55.92 5.31
CA ALA A 16 9.63 54.49 5.18
C ALA A 16 10.87 53.73 5.69
N LEU A 17 10.79 53.11 6.86
CA LEU A 17 11.67 52.03 7.24
C LEU A 17 11.26 50.79 6.41
N ALA A 18 12.05 50.49 5.38
CA ALA A 18 11.98 49.24 4.68
C ALA A 18 12.52 48.12 5.59
N GLY A 19 11.63 47.54 6.38
CA GLY A 19 11.88 46.26 7.03
C GLY A 19 11.82 45.16 5.97
N CYS A 20 12.97 44.62 5.56
CA CYS A 20 13.02 43.37 4.80
C CYS A 20 12.54 42.25 5.71
N SER A 21 11.24 41.97 5.69
CA SER A 21 10.72 40.66 6.08
C SER A 21 11.09 39.68 4.98
N VAL A 22 12.10 38.85 5.24
CA VAL A 22 12.39 37.69 4.39
C VAL A 22 11.19 36.78 4.53
N ASP A 23 10.31 36.86 3.54
CA ASP A 23 9.15 35.95 3.41
C ASP A 23 9.69 34.56 3.05
N ARG A 24 9.81 33.70 4.06
CA ARG A 24 10.24 32.30 3.89
C ARG A 24 9.18 31.42 3.19
N SER A 25 8.06 31.98 2.80
CA SER A 25 6.96 31.27 2.12
C SER A 25 7.17 31.09 0.60
N GLY A 26 8.14 31.78 -0.02
CA GLY A 26 8.41 31.69 -1.46
C GLY A 26 9.18 30.44 -1.89
N ASP A 27 9.95 29.82 -0.99
CA ASP A 27 10.89 28.75 -1.33
C ASP A 27 10.24 27.34 -1.44
N GLN A 28 9.01 27.17 -0.95
CA GLN A 28 8.31 25.87 -1.01
C GLN A 28 7.48 25.68 -2.30
N ALA A 29 7.09 26.74 -2.96
CA ALA A 29 6.21 26.66 -4.14
C ALA A 29 6.91 26.16 -5.41
N ASP A 30 8.25 26.29 -5.50
CA ASP A 30 9.04 25.93 -6.70
C ASP A 30 9.70 24.53 -6.64
N ARG A 31 9.56 23.79 -5.52
CA ARG A 31 10.19 22.46 -5.40
C ARG A 31 9.39 21.41 -6.15
N PRO A 32 10.06 20.50 -6.88
CA PRO A 32 9.38 19.36 -7.48
C PRO A 32 8.70 18.51 -6.39
N THR A 33 7.55 17.93 -6.72
CA THR A 33 6.77 17.13 -5.78
C THR A 33 6.95 15.65 -6.05
N ILE A 34 7.27 14.88 -5.01
CA ILE A 34 7.23 13.42 -5.02
C ILE A 34 5.87 12.99 -4.50
N ARG A 35 5.12 12.21 -5.28
CA ARG A 35 3.75 11.77 -5.00
C ARG A 35 3.76 10.32 -4.58
N ILE A 36 3.36 10.04 -3.33
CA ILE A 36 3.42 8.72 -2.72
C ILE A 36 2.01 8.27 -2.32
N GLY A 37 1.56 7.15 -2.90
CA GLY A 37 0.31 6.49 -2.54
C GLY A 37 0.54 5.51 -1.39
N TYR A 38 -0.31 5.56 -0.36
CA TYR A 38 -0.26 4.64 0.77
C TYR A 38 -1.65 4.09 1.11
N GLN A 39 -1.70 3.00 1.88
CA GLN A 39 -2.93 2.42 2.41
C GLN A 39 -2.89 2.39 3.94
N SER A 40 -4.08 2.29 4.59
CA SER A 40 -4.18 2.27 6.06
C SER A 40 -4.09 0.85 6.61
N PHE A 41 -2.92 0.23 6.51
CA PHE A 41 -2.60 -1.03 7.20
C PHE A 41 -1.24 -0.90 7.91
N PRO A 42 -0.96 -1.67 8.95
CA PRO A 42 0.32 -1.58 9.65
C PRO A 42 1.50 -1.96 8.75
N SER A 43 2.32 -0.97 8.37
CA SER A 43 3.44 -1.14 7.42
C SER A 43 4.54 -0.11 7.65
N GLY A 44 5.71 -0.34 7.04
CA GLY A 44 6.89 0.50 7.19
C GLY A 44 6.70 1.91 6.63
N ASP A 45 5.99 2.05 5.50
CA ASP A 45 5.73 3.34 4.87
C ASP A 45 4.95 4.33 5.77
N LEU A 46 4.09 3.84 6.66
CA LEU A 46 3.45 4.68 7.68
C LEU A 46 4.41 5.21 8.73
N ILE A 47 5.46 4.45 9.06
CA ILE A 47 6.55 4.91 9.93
C ILE A 47 7.34 6.02 9.24
N VAL A 48 7.72 5.78 7.97
CA VAL A 48 8.44 6.76 7.15
C VAL A 48 7.66 8.06 7.04
N LYS A 49 6.35 7.97 6.77
CA LYS A 49 5.42 9.09 6.68
C LYS A 49 5.30 9.85 8.00
N ASN A 50 4.99 9.15 9.10
CA ASN A 50 4.79 9.78 10.42
C ASN A 50 6.05 10.48 10.91
N SER A 51 7.20 9.84 10.72
CA SER A 51 8.50 10.36 11.16
C SER A 51 9.08 11.42 10.23
N ARG A 52 8.45 11.65 9.07
CA ARG A 52 8.88 12.63 8.06
C ARG A 52 10.31 12.39 7.56
N TRP A 53 10.74 11.14 7.50
CA TRP A 53 12.13 10.83 7.13
C TRP A 53 12.48 11.20 5.69
N LEU A 54 11.50 11.11 4.76
CA LEU A 54 11.73 11.52 3.38
C LEU A 54 11.85 13.04 3.26
N GLU A 55 11.05 13.81 3.98
CA GLU A 55 11.15 15.28 3.99
C GLU A 55 12.50 15.75 4.53
N GLU A 56 13.06 15.03 5.52
CA GLU A 56 14.39 15.32 6.05
C GLU A 56 15.52 14.96 5.09
N LYS A 57 15.41 13.81 4.41
CA LYS A 57 16.44 13.30 3.49
C LYS A 57 16.39 13.95 2.11
N LEU A 58 15.23 14.45 1.71
CA LEU A 58 14.98 15.04 0.39
C LEU A 58 14.47 16.49 0.52
N PRO A 59 15.25 17.41 1.17
CA PRO A 59 14.80 18.77 1.48
C PRO A 59 14.50 19.63 0.24
N ASN A 60 14.98 19.21 -0.94
CA ASN A 60 14.75 19.89 -2.22
C ASN A 60 13.45 19.45 -2.91
N TYR A 61 12.68 18.55 -2.30
CA TYR A 61 11.40 18.07 -2.81
C TYR A 61 10.27 18.39 -1.83
N ASN A 62 9.06 18.52 -2.38
CA ASN A 62 7.82 18.45 -1.61
C ASN A 62 7.36 17.00 -1.60
N ILE A 63 7.12 16.40 -0.43
CA ILE A 63 6.57 15.04 -0.32
C ILE A 63 5.07 15.12 -0.14
N LYS A 64 4.32 14.53 -1.07
CA LYS A 64 2.86 14.47 -1.03
C LYS A 64 2.39 13.04 -0.84
N TRP A 65 1.84 12.75 0.32
CA TRP A 65 1.21 11.47 0.63
C TRP A 65 -0.28 11.50 0.29
N THR A 66 -0.75 10.47 -0.43
CA THR A 66 -2.17 10.32 -0.77
C THR A 66 -2.65 8.93 -0.33
N LYS A 67 -3.72 8.91 0.46
CA LYS A 67 -4.33 7.66 0.95
C LYS A 67 -5.21 7.04 -0.12
N PHE A 68 -5.12 5.72 -0.26
CA PHE A 68 -5.99 4.88 -1.09
C PHE A 68 -6.62 3.77 -0.24
N ASP A 69 -7.81 3.32 -0.63
CA ASP A 69 -8.53 2.29 0.11
C ASP A 69 -8.13 0.88 -0.33
N SER A 70 -7.60 0.72 -1.56
CA SER A 70 -7.17 -0.58 -2.10
C SER A 70 -6.03 -0.44 -3.12
N GLY A 71 -5.33 -1.57 -3.40
CA GLY A 71 -4.32 -1.61 -4.45
C GLY A 71 -4.87 -1.42 -5.87
N ALA A 72 -6.16 -1.65 -6.10
CA ALA A 72 -6.82 -1.34 -7.37
C ALA A 72 -6.89 0.17 -7.61
N ASP A 73 -7.17 0.95 -6.55
CA ASP A 73 -7.19 2.41 -6.61
C ASP A 73 -5.78 2.98 -6.85
N VAL A 74 -4.75 2.38 -6.22
CA VAL A 74 -3.34 2.73 -6.46
C VAL A 74 -2.96 2.48 -7.93
N ASN A 75 -3.36 1.35 -8.52
CA ASN A 75 -3.16 1.09 -9.95
C ASN A 75 -3.84 2.14 -10.83
N THR A 76 -5.06 2.55 -10.49
CA THR A 76 -5.78 3.61 -11.20
C THR A 76 -5.02 4.94 -11.17
N ALA A 77 -4.45 5.29 -10.02
CA ALA A 77 -3.65 6.50 -9.85
C ALA A 77 -2.31 6.43 -10.62
N PHE A 78 -1.66 5.26 -10.71
CA PHE A 78 -0.50 5.07 -11.60
C PHE A 78 -0.85 5.23 -13.07
N ILE A 79 -1.98 4.67 -13.53
CA ILE A 79 -2.48 4.85 -14.90
C ILE A 79 -2.72 6.34 -15.19
N ALA A 80 -3.27 7.08 -14.23
CA ALA A 80 -3.51 8.52 -14.34
C ALA A 80 -2.22 9.36 -14.21
N LYS A 81 -1.06 8.73 -13.95
CA LYS A 81 0.23 9.41 -13.68
C LYS A 81 0.18 10.35 -12.47
N GLU A 82 -0.63 10.01 -11.48
CA GLU A 82 -0.79 10.79 -10.25
C GLU A 82 0.19 10.36 -9.14
N LEU A 83 0.90 9.26 -9.32
CA LEU A 83 1.86 8.70 -8.36
C LEU A 83 3.25 8.52 -8.98
N ASP A 84 4.26 8.74 -8.15
CA ASP A 84 5.65 8.37 -8.39
C ASP A 84 5.99 7.08 -7.64
N PHE A 85 5.50 6.93 -6.39
CA PHE A 85 5.56 5.70 -5.59
C PHE A 85 4.17 5.30 -5.12
N GLY A 86 3.99 4.00 -4.82
CA GLY A 86 2.75 3.51 -4.26
C GLY A 86 2.91 2.18 -3.53
N ALA A 87 2.21 2.06 -2.38
CA ALA A 87 2.10 0.81 -1.63
C ALA A 87 0.87 0.04 -2.11
N LEU A 88 1.07 -1.20 -2.61
CA LEU A 88 -0.01 -2.05 -3.09
C LEU A 88 0.36 -3.54 -3.03
N GLY A 89 -0.65 -4.37 -2.97
CA GLY A 89 -0.47 -5.81 -2.87
C GLY A 89 0.08 -6.49 -4.13
N SER A 90 0.65 -7.69 -3.98
CA SER A 90 1.23 -8.48 -5.07
C SER A 90 0.20 -8.87 -6.15
N SER A 91 -1.05 -9.15 -5.78
CA SER A 91 -2.11 -9.44 -6.76
C SER A 91 -2.47 -8.21 -7.61
N PRO A 92 -2.70 -7.01 -7.05
CA PRO A 92 -2.79 -5.76 -7.83
C PRO A 92 -1.58 -5.53 -8.73
N VAL A 93 -0.34 -5.79 -8.25
CA VAL A 93 0.89 -5.67 -9.07
C VAL A 93 0.88 -6.64 -10.23
N ALA A 94 0.59 -7.93 -9.98
CA ALA A 94 0.52 -8.95 -11.02
C ALA A 94 -0.51 -8.59 -12.10
N ARG A 95 -1.68 -8.07 -11.69
CA ARG A 95 -2.71 -7.57 -12.60
C ARG A 95 -2.25 -6.32 -13.36
N GLY A 96 -1.63 -5.37 -12.65
CA GLY A 96 -1.16 -4.11 -13.22
C GLY A 96 -0.11 -4.30 -14.31
N LEU A 97 0.81 -5.24 -14.12
CA LEU A 97 1.85 -5.59 -15.10
C LEU A 97 1.34 -6.47 -16.26
N SER A 98 0.13 -7.02 -16.13
CA SER A 98 -0.47 -7.88 -17.15
C SER A 98 -1.43 -7.10 -18.06
N ALA A 99 -1.67 -7.62 -19.28
CA ALA A 99 -2.67 -7.06 -20.18
C ALA A 99 -4.09 -7.13 -19.55
N PRO A 100 -4.95 -6.16 -19.79
CA PRO A 100 -4.77 -5.00 -20.67
C PRO A 100 -4.10 -3.78 -20.02
N LEU A 101 -3.78 -3.83 -18.72
CA LEU A 101 -3.31 -2.65 -17.97
C LEU A 101 -1.89 -2.26 -18.36
N ASN A 102 -0.94 -3.21 -18.33
CA ASN A 102 0.49 -2.99 -18.68
C ASN A 102 1.05 -1.69 -18.08
N ILE A 103 0.83 -1.49 -16.78
CA ILE A 103 1.22 -0.25 -16.10
C ILE A 103 2.76 -0.18 -16.03
N PRO A 104 3.37 0.94 -16.47
CA PRO A 104 4.82 1.09 -16.49
C PRO A 104 5.34 1.48 -15.09
N TYR A 105 5.44 0.50 -14.20
CA TYR A 105 6.09 0.65 -12.90
C TYR A 105 6.95 -0.56 -12.55
N LYS A 106 7.80 -0.39 -11.54
CA LYS A 106 8.68 -1.43 -11.01
C LYS A 106 8.41 -1.67 -9.54
N VAL A 107 8.60 -2.90 -9.09
CA VAL A 107 8.63 -3.28 -7.69
C VAL A 107 10.01 -2.94 -7.13
N ALA A 108 10.07 -2.02 -6.20
CA ALA A 108 11.32 -1.52 -5.62
C ALA A 108 11.53 -1.96 -4.17
N PHE A 109 10.47 -2.43 -3.47
CA PHE A 109 10.55 -2.86 -2.08
C PHE A 109 9.49 -3.92 -1.74
N VAL A 110 9.74 -4.71 -0.67
CA VAL A 110 8.75 -5.60 -0.04
C VAL A 110 8.44 -5.00 1.33
N LEU A 111 7.21 -4.55 1.52
CA LEU A 111 6.75 -3.94 2.77
C LEU A 111 6.46 -5.01 3.83
N ASP A 112 5.69 -6.03 3.45
CA ASP A 112 5.46 -7.23 4.26
C ASP A 112 5.05 -8.45 3.42
N VAL A 113 4.93 -9.60 4.08
CA VAL A 113 4.26 -10.80 3.56
C VAL A 113 2.99 -10.99 4.38
N ALA A 114 1.86 -11.15 3.70
CA ALA A 114 0.59 -11.32 4.36
C ALA A 114 0.58 -12.61 5.23
N GLY A 115 0.25 -12.41 6.49
CA GLY A 115 0.18 -13.43 7.50
C GLY A 115 -1.25 -13.63 8.01
N ASP A 116 -1.40 -13.56 9.34
CA ASP A 116 -2.71 -13.57 10.00
C ASP A 116 -3.36 -12.17 10.00
N ASN A 117 -2.66 -11.17 9.46
CA ASN A 117 -3.13 -9.80 9.23
C ASN A 117 -4.11 -9.70 8.04
N GLU A 118 -4.32 -10.77 7.27
CA GLU A 118 -5.30 -10.88 6.19
C GLU A 118 -6.02 -12.23 6.29
N ALA A 119 -7.36 -12.27 6.36
CA ALA A 119 -8.13 -13.49 6.61
C ALA A 119 -9.56 -13.43 6.07
N LEU A 120 -10.13 -14.62 5.85
CA LEU A 120 -11.54 -14.85 5.61
C LEU A 120 -12.26 -15.07 6.93
N VAL A 121 -13.23 -14.21 7.25
CA VAL A 121 -14.02 -14.25 8.48
C VAL A 121 -15.47 -14.59 8.16
N ALA A 122 -16.00 -15.64 8.76
CA ALA A 122 -17.44 -15.94 8.76
C ALA A 122 -18.14 -15.19 9.88
N ARG A 123 -19.29 -14.55 9.57
CA ARG A 123 -20.10 -13.82 10.55
C ARG A 123 -20.75 -14.78 11.55
N ASN A 124 -20.73 -14.44 12.82
CA ASN A 124 -21.44 -15.19 13.85
C ASN A 124 -22.92 -15.30 13.50
N GLY A 125 -23.50 -16.49 13.68
CA GLY A 125 -24.89 -16.76 13.32
C GLY A 125 -25.17 -16.99 11.83
N SER A 126 -24.16 -16.93 10.93
CA SER A 126 -24.32 -17.26 9.50
C SER A 126 -24.46 -18.76 9.23
N GLY A 127 -24.12 -19.60 10.22
CA GLY A 127 -24.08 -21.05 10.08
C GLY A 127 -22.86 -21.58 9.32
N ILE A 128 -21.88 -20.73 9.02
CA ILE A 128 -20.68 -21.06 8.28
C ILE A 128 -19.55 -21.43 9.25
N ASN A 129 -19.01 -22.64 9.13
CA ASN A 129 -17.90 -23.14 9.95
C ASN A 129 -16.70 -23.61 9.12
N THR A 130 -16.93 -23.87 7.85
CA THR A 130 -15.95 -24.36 6.90
C THR A 130 -16.06 -23.59 5.59
N ILE A 131 -14.99 -23.61 4.77
CA ILE A 131 -14.99 -22.95 3.45
C ILE A 131 -16.03 -23.59 2.52
N ALA A 132 -16.27 -24.90 2.61
CA ALA A 132 -17.28 -25.60 1.80
C ALA A 132 -18.70 -25.06 2.04
N GLU A 133 -19.01 -24.57 3.25
CA GLU A 133 -20.32 -23.99 3.60
C GLU A 133 -20.53 -22.56 3.07
N LEU A 134 -19.54 -22.00 2.40
CA LEU A 134 -19.67 -20.72 1.69
C LEU A 134 -20.52 -20.81 0.42
N LYS A 135 -20.83 -22.05 -0.06
CA LYS A 135 -21.66 -22.22 -1.26
C LYS A 135 -22.99 -21.48 -1.15
N GLY A 136 -23.28 -20.60 -2.11
CA GLY A 136 -24.47 -19.75 -2.17
C GLY A 136 -24.47 -18.54 -1.21
N LYS A 137 -23.41 -18.35 -0.41
CA LYS A 137 -23.30 -17.27 0.57
C LYS A 137 -22.77 -15.98 -0.06
N ARG A 138 -23.09 -14.84 0.58
CA ARG A 138 -22.63 -13.50 0.18
C ARG A 138 -21.31 -13.21 0.88
N ILE A 139 -20.26 -12.93 0.10
CA ILE A 139 -18.92 -12.71 0.62
C ILE A 139 -18.40 -11.36 0.15
N GLY A 140 -18.13 -10.47 1.08
CA GLY A 140 -17.55 -9.15 0.81
C GLY A 140 -16.04 -9.22 0.72
N THR A 141 -15.46 -8.57 -0.31
CA THR A 141 -14.02 -8.35 -0.45
C THR A 141 -13.75 -7.22 -1.43
N PRO A 142 -12.69 -6.41 -1.29
CA PRO A 142 -12.32 -5.45 -2.33
C PRO A 142 -11.78 -6.19 -3.55
N PHE A 143 -12.42 -6.00 -4.72
CA PHE A 143 -12.00 -6.70 -5.93
C PHE A 143 -10.62 -6.25 -6.40
N ALA A 144 -9.92 -7.15 -7.08
CA ALA A 144 -8.56 -6.95 -7.57
C ALA A 144 -7.53 -6.63 -6.47
N SER A 145 -7.81 -7.00 -5.20
CA SER A 145 -6.90 -6.92 -4.05
C SER A 145 -6.22 -8.27 -3.77
N THR A 146 -5.30 -8.30 -2.80
CA THR A 146 -4.75 -9.53 -2.22
C THR A 146 -5.82 -10.37 -1.55
N ALA A 147 -6.75 -9.74 -0.82
CA ALA A 147 -7.89 -10.42 -0.18
C ALA A 147 -8.80 -11.11 -1.21
N HIS A 148 -9.06 -10.49 -2.36
CA HIS A 148 -9.82 -11.14 -3.44
C HIS A 148 -9.06 -12.35 -4.00
N TYR A 149 -7.75 -12.21 -4.26
CA TYR A 149 -6.91 -13.32 -4.69
C TYR A 149 -6.92 -14.48 -3.68
N SER A 150 -6.73 -14.17 -2.40
CA SER A 150 -6.71 -15.13 -1.30
C SER A 150 -8.07 -15.82 -1.14
N LEU A 151 -9.17 -15.09 -1.29
CA LEU A 151 -10.52 -15.68 -1.30
C LEU A 151 -10.70 -16.69 -2.45
N LEU A 152 -10.31 -16.30 -3.67
CA LEU A 152 -10.41 -17.23 -4.82
C LEU A 152 -9.52 -18.46 -4.64
N ALA A 153 -8.34 -18.30 -4.03
CA ALA A 153 -7.46 -19.42 -3.71
C ALA A 153 -8.10 -20.35 -2.66
N ALA A 154 -8.67 -19.81 -1.58
CA ALA A 154 -9.36 -20.57 -0.56
C ALA A 154 -10.55 -21.34 -1.12
N LEU A 155 -11.37 -20.72 -1.96
CA LEU A 155 -12.49 -21.37 -2.64
C LEU A 155 -11.99 -22.52 -3.52
N SER A 156 -10.99 -22.27 -4.38
CA SER A 156 -10.44 -23.25 -5.32
C SER A 156 -9.86 -24.47 -4.62
N GLN A 157 -9.13 -24.28 -3.52
CA GLN A 157 -8.57 -25.38 -2.71
C GLN A 157 -9.64 -26.24 -2.04
N ASN A 158 -10.86 -25.71 -1.89
CA ASN A 158 -12.00 -26.43 -1.30
C ASN A 158 -13.05 -26.87 -2.34
N GLY A 159 -12.69 -26.92 -3.62
CA GLY A 159 -13.55 -27.40 -4.71
C GLY A 159 -14.68 -26.45 -5.08
N LEU A 160 -14.59 -25.18 -4.67
CA LEU A 160 -15.52 -24.10 -5.02
C LEU A 160 -14.89 -23.15 -6.05
N SER A 161 -15.74 -22.46 -6.78
CA SER A 161 -15.38 -21.38 -7.69
C SER A 161 -16.06 -20.08 -7.31
N ALA A 162 -15.67 -18.97 -7.91
CA ALA A 162 -16.35 -17.69 -7.75
C ALA A 162 -17.86 -17.77 -8.09
N ASN A 163 -18.27 -18.67 -9.01
CA ASN A 163 -19.66 -18.85 -9.40
C ASN A 163 -20.50 -19.63 -8.36
N ASP A 164 -19.86 -20.31 -7.40
CA ASP A 164 -20.55 -21.04 -6.34
C ASP A 164 -20.94 -20.14 -5.15
N VAL A 165 -20.47 -18.90 -5.14
CA VAL A 165 -20.72 -17.89 -4.07
C VAL A 165 -21.24 -16.60 -4.67
N GLN A 166 -21.74 -15.70 -3.83
CA GLN A 166 -22.13 -14.34 -4.24
C GLN A 166 -21.04 -13.36 -3.79
N LEU A 167 -20.12 -13.04 -4.67
CA LEU A 167 -19.05 -12.05 -4.39
C LEU A 167 -19.65 -10.63 -4.42
N VAL A 168 -19.33 -9.84 -3.42
CA VAL A 168 -19.74 -8.44 -3.30
C VAL A 168 -18.50 -7.58 -3.22
N ASP A 169 -18.32 -6.69 -4.21
CA ASP A 169 -17.20 -5.75 -4.24
C ASP A 169 -17.45 -4.62 -3.24
N LEU A 170 -16.68 -4.61 -2.16
CA LEU A 170 -16.80 -3.63 -1.08
C LEU A 170 -15.39 -3.22 -0.59
N GLN A 171 -15.17 -1.93 -0.43
CA GLN A 171 -13.98 -1.42 0.25
C GLN A 171 -14.02 -1.74 1.76
N PRO A 172 -12.88 -1.78 2.47
CA PRO A 172 -12.81 -2.27 3.86
C PRO A 172 -13.82 -1.63 4.82
N GLN A 173 -14.05 -0.33 4.72
CA GLN A 173 -15.04 0.37 5.56
C GLN A 173 -16.49 -0.09 5.28
N ALA A 174 -16.81 -0.30 4.01
CA ALA A 174 -18.12 -0.77 3.59
C ALA A 174 -18.35 -2.24 3.97
N ILE A 175 -17.28 -3.07 3.93
CA ILE A 175 -17.31 -4.46 4.39
C ILE A 175 -17.78 -4.53 5.85
N LEU A 176 -17.15 -3.75 6.74
CA LEU A 176 -17.52 -3.75 8.16
C LEU A 176 -19.00 -3.43 8.36
N ALA A 177 -19.49 -2.37 7.73
CA ALA A 177 -20.88 -1.96 7.83
C ALA A 177 -21.85 -3.04 7.29
N ALA A 178 -21.53 -3.67 6.15
CA ALA A 178 -22.34 -4.74 5.56
C ALA A 178 -22.34 -6.02 6.41
N PHE A 179 -21.20 -6.35 7.02
CA PHE A 179 -21.02 -7.49 7.90
C PHE A 179 -21.86 -7.34 9.18
N ASP A 180 -21.81 -6.18 9.81
CA ASP A 180 -22.57 -5.91 11.06
C ASP A 180 -24.07 -5.93 10.82
N ARG A 181 -24.56 -5.43 9.67
CA ARG A 181 -25.99 -5.50 9.32
C ARG A 181 -26.45 -6.88 8.86
N GLY A 182 -25.51 -7.81 8.55
CA GLY A 182 -25.84 -9.10 7.98
C GLY A 182 -26.17 -9.07 6.49
N ASP A 183 -25.74 -8.01 5.77
CA ASP A 183 -25.89 -7.91 4.31
C ASP A 183 -24.92 -8.87 3.60
N ILE A 184 -23.81 -9.25 4.25
CA ILE A 184 -22.88 -10.30 3.84
C ILE A 184 -22.72 -11.34 4.95
N ASP A 185 -22.41 -12.58 4.57
CA ASP A 185 -22.33 -13.73 5.45
C ASP A 185 -20.89 -14.03 5.89
N ALA A 186 -19.90 -13.61 5.07
CA ALA A 186 -18.47 -13.68 5.32
C ALA A 186 -17.75 -12.51 4.64
N ALA A 187 -16.51 -12.27 5.04
CA ALA A 187 -15.66 -11.27 4.39
C ALA A 187 -14.19 -11.70 4.38
N TYR A 188 -13.48 -11.43 3.29
CA TYR A 188 -12.02 -11.48 3.25
C TYR A 188 -11.49 -10.04 3.26
N SER A 189 -10.68 -9.73 4.26
CA SER A 189 -10.14 -8.38 4.43
C SER A 189 -8.85 -8.42 5.25
N TRP A 190 -8.24 -7.28 5.44
CA TRP A 190 -6.99 -7.06 6.16
C TRP A 190 -7.17 -6.09 7.34
N LEU A 191 -6.14 -5.98 8.16
CA LEU A 191 -6.09 -5.03 9.28
C LEU A 191 -6.12 -3.57 8.80
N PRO A 192 -6.76 -2.66 9.55
CA PRO A 192 -7.39 -2.89 10.86
C PRO A 192 -8.83 -3.40 10.78
N THR A 193 -9.45 -3.42 9.58
CA THR A 193 -10.86 -3.86 9.41
C THR A 193 -11.05 -5.30 9.89
N LEU A 194 -10.09 -6.17 9.63
CA LEU A 194 -10.12 -7.57 10.05
C LEU A 194 -10.35 -7.74 11.55
N ASP A 195 -9.68 -6.95 12.40
CA ASP A 195 -9.86 -7.04 13.86
C ASP A 195 -11.29 -6.66 14.29
N GLN A 196 -11.95 -5.76 13.55
CA GLN A 196 -13.36 -5.43 13.83
C GLN A 196 -14.29 -6.58 13.39
N LEU A 197 -14.03 -7.20 12.23
CA LEU A 197 -14.79 -8.37 11.77
C LEU A 197 -14.72 -9.54 12.76
N ARG A 198 -13.52 -9.78 13.33
CA ARG A 198 -13.27 -10.83 14.33
C ARG A 198 -14.07 -10.66 15.61
N LYS A 199 -14.52 -9.44 15.98
CA LYS A 199 -15.38 -9.22 17.14
C LYS A 199 -16.74 -9.91 16.98
N ASN A 200 -17.25 -9.99 15.74
CA ASN A 200 -18.55 -10.56 15.40
C ASN A 200 -18.46 -11.75 14.45
N GLY A 201 -17.28 -12.38 14.34
CA GLY A 201 -17.01 -13.47 13.42
C GLY A 201 -15.88 -14.37 13.88
N LYS A 202 -15.61 -15.40 13.09
CA LYS A 202 -14.46 -16.28 13.27
C LYS A 202 -13.72 -16.51 11.98
N ASP A 203 -12.40 -16.62 12.07
CA ASP A 203 -11.54 -16.94 10.93
C ASP A 203 -11.86 -18.33 10.38
N LEU A 204 -12.02 -18.44 9.07
CA LEU A 204 -12.06 -19.71 8.35
C LEU A 204 -10.69 -20.10 7.81
N ILE A 205 -9.92 -19.13 7.32
CA ILE A 205 -8.55 -19.29 6.83
C ILE A 205 -7.85 -17.94 6.82
N THR A 206 -6.52 -17.95 7.02
CA THR A 206 -5.67 -16.77 6.94
C THR A 206 -4.76 -16.83 5.73
N SER A 207 -4.24 -15.69 5.27
CA SER A 207 -3.26 -15.62 4.17
C SER A 207 -1.95 -16.36 4.54
N ARG A 208 -1.61 -16.47 5.83
CA ARG A 208 -0.50 -17.32 6.32
C ARG A 208 -0.69 -18.80 5.96
N GLN A 209 -1.92 -19.31 6.07
CA GLN A 209 -2.22 -20.70 5.71
C GLN A 209 -2.14 -20.90 4.19
N LEU A 210 -2.72 -19.97 3.41
CA LEU A 210 -2.63 -19.99 1.95
C LEU A 210 -1.19 -19.88 1.44
N ALA A 211 -0.35 -19.10 2.11
CA ALA A 211 1.08 -18.99 1.78
C ALA A 211 1.80 -20.33 1.91
N LYS A 212 1.51 -21.12 2.96
CA LYS A 212 2.06 -22.48 3.14
C LYS A 212 1.63 -23.43 2.02
N ASP A 213 0.47 -23.18 1.44
CA ASP A 213 -0.10 -23.95 0.32
C ASP A 213 0.33 -23.37 -1.06
N GLY A 214 1.38 -22.55 -1.09
CA GLY A 214 1.96 -21.98 -2.30
C GLY A 214 1.18 -20.83 -2.93
N LYS A 215 0.34 -20.15 -2.14
CA LYS A 215 -0.44 -18.97 -2.56
C LYS A 215 -0.15 -17.74 -1.68
N PRO A 216 1.14 -17.34 -1.51
CA PRO A 216 1.48 -16.17 -0.72
C PRO A 216 1.00 -14.88 -1.38
N THR A 217 0.58 -13.94 -0.57
CA THR A 217 0.35 -12.54 -0.93
C THR A 217 1.31 -11.64 -0.17
N LEU A 218 1.63 -10.49 -0.76
CA LEU A 218 2.64 -9.55 -0.27
C LEU A 218 2.10 -8.13 -0.39
N ASP A 219 2.61 -7.22 0.42
CA ASP A 219 2.50 -5.80 0.18
C ASP A 219 3.83 -5.25 -0.31
N LEU A 220 3.77 -4.49 -1.39
CA LEU A 220 4.91 -4.09 -2.20
C LEU A 220 4.95 -2.58 -2.35
N GLY A 221 6.15 -2.03 -2.37
CA GLY A 221 6.40 -0.68 -2.80
C GLY A 221 6.76 -0.64 -4.28
N ALA A 222 5.93 0.04 -5.07
CA ALA A 222 6.15 0.26 -6.50
C ALA A 222 6.61 1.68 -6.78
N VAL A 223 7.36 1.86 -7.87
CA VAL A 223 7.81 3.16 -8.39
C VAL A 223 7.52 3.24 -9.88
N SER A 224 7.03 4.37 -10.40
CA SER A 224 6.81 4.54 -11.83
C SER A 224 8.13 4.44 -12.61
N ASP A 225 8.12 3.83 -13.80
CA ASP A 225 9.30 3.70 -14.66
C ASP A 225 9.91 5.05 -15.03
N GLU A 226 9.05 6.03 -15.28
CA GLU A 226 9.46 7.40 -15.60
C GLU A 226 10.26 8.02 -14.45
N PHE A 227 9.72 7.93 -13.22
CA PHE A 227 10.38 8.49 -12.03
C PHE A 227 11.66 7.71 -11.67
N ALA A 228 11.62 6.38 -11.70
CA ALA A 228 12.78 5.53 -11.39
C ALA A 228 13.96 5.77 -12.34
N SER A 229 13.65 6.08 -13.60
CA SER A 229 14.68 6.40 -14.61
C SER A 229 15.28 7.79 -14.41
N ALA A 230 14.44 8.78 -14.05
CA ALA A 230 14.86 10.17 -13.90
C ALA A 230 15.53 10.45 -12.53
N HIS A 231 15.13 9.75 -11.47
CA HIS A 231 15.52 10.03 -10.09
C HIS A 231 15.96 8.76 -9.32
N PRO A 232 16.97 8.01 -9.81
CA PRO A 232 17.40 6.77 -9.16
C PRO A 232 17.94 6.97 -7.74
N ASP A 233 18.57 8.12 -7.46
CA ASP A 233 19.02 8.53 -6.14
C ASP A 233 17.87 8.72 -5.13
N VAL A 234 16.75 9.26 -5.60
CA VAL A 234 15.52 9.39 -4.79
C VAL A 234 14.93 8.02 -4.49
N VAL A 235 14.92 7.11 -5.47
CA VAL A 235 14.46 5.72 -5.26
C VAL A 235 15.31 5.02 -4.21
N ASP A 236 16.64 5.17 -4.27
CA ASP A 236 17.54 4.57 -3.28
C ASP A 236 17.33 5.19 -1.88
N THR A 237 17.14 6.52 -1.80
CA THR A 237 16.80 7.19 -0.54
C THR A 237 15.50 6.66 0.04
N TRP A 238 14.43 6.52 -0.78
CA TRP A 238 13.15 5.98 -0.35
C TRP A 238 13.31 4.54 0.19
N ARG A 239 14.02 3.66 -0.53
CA ARG A 239 14.28 2.27 -0.13
C ARG A 239 15.05 2.18 1.19
N GLN A 240 16.00 3.09 1.43
CA GLN A 240 16.75 3.17 2.70
C GLN A 240 15.81 3.51 3.86
N GLN A 241 14.85 4.43 3.66
CA GLN A 241 13.92 4.78 4.72
C GLN A 241 12.92 3.64 4.99
N GLU A 242 12.47 2.91 3.97
CA GLU A 242 11.63 1.71 4.15
C GLU A 242 12.41 0.60 4.88
N ALA A 243 13.67 0.39 4.53
CA ALA A 243 14.54 -0.56 5.24
C ALA A 243 14.76 -0.16 6.71
N HIS A 244 14.94 1.14 6.98
CA HIS A 244 15.02 1.66 8.35
C HIS A 244 13.70 1.43 9.12
N ALA A 245 12.55 1.56 8.47
CA ALA A 245 11.26 1.28 9.08
C ALA A 245 11.09 -0.21 9.41
N LEU A 246 11.49 -1.13 8.51
CA LEU A 246 11.52 -2.56 8.83
C LEU A 246 12.44 -2.88 10.01
N LYS A 247 13.61 -2.25 10.03
CA LYS A 247 14.54 -2.39 11.16
C LYS A 247 13.92 -1.92 12.47
N LEU A 248 13.21 -0.78 12.46
CA LEU A 248 12.51 -0.27 13.64
C LEU A 248 11.40 -1.24 14.11
N ILE A 249 10.66 -1.87 13.18
CA ILE A 249 9.64 -2.88 13.53
C ILE A 249 10.26 -4.06 14.29
N HIS A 250 11.50 -4.46 13.94
CA HIS A 250 12.21 -5.56 14.61
C HIS A 250 12.86 -5.13 15.92
N ASP A 251 13.57 -4.01 15.93
CA ASP A 251 14.44 -3.58 17.02
C ASP A 251 13.65 -2.87 18.14
N ASP A 252 12.64 -2.07 17.79
CA ASP A 252 11.76 -1.37 18.72
C ASP A 252 10.30 -1.37 18.22
N PRO A 253 9.60 -2.51 18.34
CA PRO A 253 8.22 -2.64 17.90
C PRO A 253 7.24 -1.70 18.61
N ALA A 254 7.60 -1.20 19.80
CA ALA A 254 6.77 -0.24 20.52
C ALA A 254 6.83 1.15 19.86
N ALA A 255 8.03 1.61 19.48
CA ALA A 255 8.19 2.85 18.72
C ALA A 255 7.53 2.76 17.34
N ALA A 256 7.71 1.63 16.64
CA ALA A 256 7.05 1.35 15.37
C ALA A 256 5.52 1.42 15.50
N ALA A 257 4.95 0.72 16.49
CA ALA A 257 3.52 0.72 16.76
C ALA A 257 2.99 2.13 17.05
N LYS A 258 3.72 2.94 17.81
CA LYS A 258 3.34 4.32 18.11
C LYS A 258 3.28 5.19 16.85
N ALA A 259 4.26 5.07 15.96
CA ALA A 259 4.29 5.83 14.70
C ALA A 259 3.14 5.44 13.78
N ILE A 260 2.91 4.14 13.59
CA ILE A 260 1.80 3.61 12.76
C ILE A 260 0.45 4.01 13.34
N ALA A 261 0.27 3.89 14.65
CA ALA A 261 -0.98 4.21 15.35
C ALA A 261 -1.44 5.65 15.10
N ALA A 262 -0.50 6.59 15.08
CA ALA A 262 -0.78 7.99 14.79
C ALA A 262 -1.34 8.21 13.37
N GLU A 263 -0.95 7.39 12.39
CA GLU A 263 -1.39 7.47 11.00
C GLU A 263 -2.74 6.81 10.74
N ILE A 264 -3.05 5.73 11.44
CA ILE A 264 -4.28 4.96 11.22
C ILE A 264 -5.37 5.20 12.27
N GLY A 265 -5.08 6.04 13.29
CA GLY A 265 -6.06 6.45 14.30
C GLY A 265 -6.42 5.36 15.30
N LEU A 266 -5.48 4.46 15.62
CA LEU A 266 -5.60 3.42 16.63
C LEU A 266 -4.71 3.71 17.86
N SER A 267 -4.88 2.93 18.93
CA SER A 267 -3.95 2.96 20.05
C SER A 267 -2.65 2.24 19.70
N PRO A 268 -1.50 2.62 20.29
CA PRO A 268 -0.24 1.90 20.11
C PRO A 268 -0.32 0.42 20.50
N ASP A 269 -1.10 0.07 21.52
CA ASP A 269 -1.27 -1.32 21.97
C ASP A 269 -2.04 -2.17 20.94
N GLU A 270 -3.07 -1.63 20.30
CA GLU A 270 -3.78 -2.28 19.20
C GLU A 270 -2.82 -2.55 18.03
N VAL A 271 -2.06 -1.54 17.62
CA VAL A 271 -1.09 -1.69 16.52
C VAL A 271 0.03 -2.66 16.88
N ALA A 272 0.54 -2.65 18.12
CA ALA A 272 1.52 -3.63 18.58
C ALA A 272 0.98 -5.08 18.51
N GLY A 273 -0.32 -5.28 18.75
CA GLY A 273 -1.00 -6.55 18.52
C GLY A 273 -1.11 -6.90 17.03
N GLN A 274 -1.38 -5.91 16.19
CA GLN A 274 -1.52 -6.07 14.73
C GLN A 274 -0.18 -6.39 14.06
N LEU A 275 0.91 -5.75 14.45
CA LEU A 275 2.26 -6.02 13.91
C LEU A 275 2.69 -7.48 14.10
N LYS A 276 2.21 -8.19 15.12
CA LYS A 276 2.51 -9.61 15.34
C LYS A 276 1.82 -10.55 14.34
N GLN A 277 0.85 -10.07 13.61
CA GLN A 277 0.04 -10.86 12.68
C GLN A 277 0.64 -10.87 11.26
N GLY A 278 1.33 -9.80 10.85
CA GLY A 278 2.08 -9.73 9.60
C GLY A 278 3.42 -10.50 9.66
N VAL A 279 4.09 -10.58 8.52
CA VAL A 279 5.45 -11.11 8.41
C VAL A 279 6.33 -10.01 7.80
N TYR A 280 7.11 -9.36 8.64
CA TYR A 280 8.04 -8.31 8.25
C TYR A 280 9.43 -8.91 8.04
N LEU A 281 9.96 -8.74 6.84
CA LEU A 281 11.29 -9.23 6.48
C LEU A 281 12.36 -8.30 7.07
N THR A 282 13.58 -8.84 7.32
CA THR A 282 14.70 -7.94 7.56
C THR A 282 15.17 -7.28 6.26
N PRO A 283 15.87 -6.14 6.30
CA PRO A 283 16.43 -5.52 5.10
C PRO A 283 17.26 -6.47 4.24
N GLU A 284 18.06 -7.35 4.89
CA GLU A 284 18.89 -8.36 4.21
C GLU A 284 18.03 -9.42 3.49
N GLN A 285 16.91 -9.82 4.11
CA GLN A 285 15.97 -10.73 3.49
C GLN A 285 15.32 -10.07 2.26
N VAL A 286 14.86 -8.81 2.38
CA VAL A 286 14.27 -8.06 1.25
C VAL A 286 15.24 -8.02 0.06
N ALA A 287 16.54 -7.79 0.31
CA ALA A 287 17.58 -7.73 -0.73
C ALA A 287 18.14 -9.12 -1.11
N SER A 288 17.53 -10.22 -0.67
CA SER A 288 18.00 -11.57 -0.98
C SER A 288 17.47 -12.09 -2.33
N PRO A 289 18.08 -13.15 -2.89
CA PRO A 289 17.59 -13.82 -4.10
C PRO A 289 16.17 -14.38 -3.96
N GLU A 290 15.71 -14.65 -2.74
CA GLU A 290 14.34 -15.11 -2.48
C GLU A 290 13.30 -14.00 -2.73
N TRP A 291 13.71 -12.73 -2.58
CA TRP A 291 12.80 -11.60 -2.72
C TRP A 291 13.21 -10.71 -3.91
N LEU A 292 13.84 -9.57 -3.68
CA LEU A 292 14.17 -8.63 -4.76
C LEU A 292 15.37 -9.06 -5.61
N GLY A 293 16.33 -9.79 -5.01
CA GLY A 293 17.52 -10.24 -5.71
C GLY A 293 18.75 -9.35 -5.49
N SER A 294 19.58 -9.23 -6.51
CA SER A 294 20.77 -8.38 -6.52
C SER A 294 20.84 -7.58 -7.82
N GLU A 295 21.74 -6.62 -7.92
CA GLU A 295 21.86 -5.77 -9.10
C GLU A 295 21.97 -6.59 -10.40
N GLY A 296 21.04 -6.31 -11.33
CA GLY A 296 20.93 -7.02 -12.60
C GLY A 296 20.42 -8.46 -12.52
N LYS A 297 20.05 -8.96 -11.33
CA LYS A 297 19.55 -10.32 -11.11
C LYS A 297 18.28 -10.29 -10.26
N PRO A 298 17.08 -10.22 -10.88
CA PRO A 298 15.81 -10.26 -10.18
C PRO A 298 15.67 -11.51 -9.33
N GLY A 299 15.12 -11.35 -8.13
CA GLY A 299 14.83 -12.46 -7.21
C GLY A 299 13.53 -13.19 -7.51
N ASN A 300 13.20 -14.14 -6.64
CA ASN A 300 12.02 -15.01 -6.78
C ASN A 300 10.68 -14.27 -6.68
N ILE A 301 10.66 -13.00 -6.27
CA ILE A 301 9.45 -12.17 -6.33
C ILE A 301 8.87 -12.11 -7.75
N ALA A 302 9.71 -12.13 -8.78
CA ALA A 302 9.25 -12.19 -10.17
C ALA A 302 8.47 -13.47 -10.48
N VAL A 303 8.92 -14.60 -9.93
CA VAL A 303 8.23 -15.91 -10.07
C VAL A 303 6.92 -15.90 -9.27
N ASN A 304 6.91 -15.32 -8.08
CA ASN A 304 5.69 -15.17 -7.29
C ASN A 304 4.63 -14.34 -8.05
N LEU A 305 5.01 -13.21 -8.60
CA LEU A 305 4.12 -12.34 -9.38
C LEU A 305 3.63 -13.02 -10.66
N GLN A 306 4.49 -13.76 -11.36
CA GLN A 306 4.09 -14.55 -12.53
C GLN A 306 3.07 -15.64 -12.14
N SER A 307 3.31 -16.35 -11.03
CA SER A 307 2.38 -17.35 -10.52
C SER A 307 1.03 -16.74 -10.12
N ALA A 308 1.04 -15.55 -9.53
CA ALA A 308 -0.17 -14.79 -9.22
C ALA A 308 -0.91 -14.38 -10.50
N SER A 309 -0.20 -13.90 -11.52
CA SER A 309 -0.78 -13.56 -12.83
C SER A 309 -1.41 -14.79 -13.50
N GLN A 310 -0.72 -15.96 -13.48
CA GLN A 310 -1.26 -17.20 -14.02
C GLN A 310 -2.56 -17.60 -13.29
N PHE A 311 -2.55 -17.56 -11.96
CA PHE A 311 -3.74 -17.87 -11.17
C PHE A 311 -4.90 -16.90 -11.47
N LEU A 312 -4.63 -15.60 -11.61
CA LEU A 312 -5.64 -14.60 -11.99
C LEU A 312 -6.24 -14.88 -13.38
N ALA A 313 -5.42 -15.33 -14.34
CA ALA A 313 -5.89 -15.74 -15.66
C ALA A 313 -6.76 -17.00 -15.59
N ASP A 314 -6.35 -18.02 -14.83
CA ASP A 314 -7.12 -19.25 -14.61
C ASP A 314 -8.48 -18.96 -13.96
N GLN A 315 -8.51 -17.97 -13.05
CA GLN A 315 -9.73 -17.47 -12.41
C GLN A 315 -10.51 -16.46 -13.27
N LYS A 316 -10.09 -16.21 -14.51
CA LYS A 316 -10.71 -15.26 -15.46
C LYS A 316 -10.78 -13.80 -14.94
N GLN A 317 -9.87 -13.45 -14.03
CA GLN A 317 -9.75 -12.08 -13.51
C GLN A 317 -8.95 -11.16 -14.45
N ILE A 318 -8.10 -11.75 -15.29
CA ILE A 318 -7.39 -11.11 -16.39
C ILE A 318 -7.50 -12.01 -17.65
N PRO A 319 -7.36 -11.46 -18.86
CA PRO A 319 -7.48 -12.23 -20.11
C PRO A 319 -6.43 -13.32 -20.29
N SER A 320 -5.18 -13.04 -19.87
CA SER A 320 -4.05 -13.96 -19.95
C SER A 320 -2.96 -13.56 -18.96
N ALA A 321 -2.18 -14.56 -18.52
CA ALA A 321 -0.98 -14.31 -17.71
C ALA A 321 0.11 -13.63 -18.55
N ALA A 322 0.82 -12.68 -17.94
CA ALA A 322 2.01 -12.14 -18.55
C ALA A 322 3.19 -13.14 -18.44
N PRO A 323 4.14 -13.13 -19.38
CA PRO A 323 5.32 -14.00 -19.32
C PRO A 323 6.23 -13.62 -18.14
N LEU A 324 7.03 -14.57 -17.64
CA LEU A 324 7.96 -14.35 -16.53
C LEU A 324 8.89 -13.16 -16.76
N GLN A 325 9.34 -12.95 -18.00
CA GLN A 325 10.23 -11.84 -18.35
C GLN A 325 9.62 -10.47 -17.99
N THR A 326 8.30 -10.28 -18.16
CA THR A 326 7.61 -9.04 -17.76
C THR A 326 7.81 -8.75 -16.27
N PHE A 327 7.71 -9.76 -15.43
CA PHE A 327 7.89 -9.60 -13.98
C PHE A 327 9.36 -9.46 -13.58
N GLN A 328 10.27 -10.14 -14.28
CA GLN A 328 11.72 -9.96 -14.09
C GLN A 328 12.14 -8.52 -14.42
N ASP A 329 11.67 -7.98 -15.54
CA ASP A 329 11.94 -6.61 -15.95
C ASP A 329 11.31 -5.58 -15.01
N ALA A 330 10.23 -5.95 -14.32
CA ALA A 330 9.53 -5.10 -13.38
C ALA A 330 10.16 -5.07 -11.98
N VAL A 331 11.16 -5.90 -11.66
CA VAL A 331 11.89 -5.78 -10.38
C VAL A 331 12.96 -4.71 -10.50
N TYR A 332 12.92 -3.71 -9.62
CA TYR A 332 13.94 -2.66 -9.56
C TYR A 332 15.18 -3.14 -8.79
N THR A 333 16.17 -3.67 -9.53
CA THR A 333 17.38 -4.27 -8.93
C THR A 333 18.56 -3.33 -8.82
N LYS A 334 18.49 -2.12 -9.42
CA LYS A 334 19.59 -1.14 -9.40
C LYS A 334 19.96 -0.79 -7.95
N GLY A 335 21.28 -0.78 -7.67
CA GLY A 335 21.81 -0.46 -6.34
C GLY A 335 21.68 -1.56 -5.29
N LEU A 336 21.07 -2.73 -5.59
CA LEU A 336 20.96 -3.84 -4.63
C LEU A 336 22.29 -4.59 -4.45
N PRO A 337 22.58 -5.07 -3.21
CA PRO A 337 21.80 -4.91 -1.98
C PRO A 337 22.02 -3.56 -1.24
N GLY A 338 23.07 -2.82 -1.61
CA GLY A 338 23.56 -1.67 -0.85
C GLY A 338 22.52 -0.59 -0.54
N ALA A 339 21.56 -0.35 -1.44
CA ALA A 339 20.48 0.63 -1.23
C ALA A 339 19.46 0.22 -0.13
N ILE A 340 19.53 -1.00 0.39
CA ILE A 340 18.61 -1.52 1.42
C ILE A 340 19.35 -1.89 2.71
N THR A 341 20.60 -2.36 2.61
CA THR A 341 21.34 -2.94 3.74
C THR A 341 22.34 -1.98 4.40
N GLN A 342 22.38 -0.70 4.02
CA GLN A 342 23.26 0.32 4.59
C GLN A 342 22.71 0.99 5.85
#